data_1ceacac1b64a5cca76edc9755608bd81
#
_entry.id   1ceacac1b64a5cca76edc9755608bd81
#
_cell.length_a   1.000
_cell.length_b   1.000
_cell.length_c   1.000
_cell.angle_alpha   90.00
_cell.angle_beta   90.00
_cell.angle_gamma   90.00
#
_symmetry.space_group_name_H-M   'P 1'
#
loop_
_entity.id
_entity.type
_entity.pdbx_description
1 polymer ?
#
loop_
_entity_poly.entity_id
_entity_poly.type
_entity_poly.pdbx_seq_one_letter_code
_entity_poly.pdbx_strand_id
1 'polypeptide(L)'
;PTRRSSDLSVGIVANQPKYLAGVLDSNASRKGARFVRFCDAFNIPIVSLVDVPGFLPGTGQEYNGVILHGAKLLYAYGEATVPKVTITLRKSYGGSHIVMSCKQLRGDMNYAWPTAEIAVMGGAGAVEVLYAREAKEQENPAQFLAEKEAEYTKLFANPYNAAKYGYIDDVIEPRNTVRSEEHTS
;
A
#
# COMPACT_ATOMS: atom_id res chain seq x y z
N PRO A 1 -21.64 -19.28 23.00
CA PRO A 1 -20.33 -19.69 22.49
C PRO A 1 -19.71 -18.50 21.80
N THR A 2 -18.62 -17.99 22.39
CA THR A 2 -17.80 -16.95 21.75
C THR A 2 -17.20 -17.55 20.48
N ARG A 3 -17.68 -17.11 19.31
CA ARG A 3 -17.03 -17.41 18.04
C ARG A 3 -15.62 -16.83 18.12
N ARG A 4 -14.61 -17.68 17.99
CA ARG A 4 -13.24 -17.23 17.82
C ARG A 4 -13.10 -16.67 16.42
N SER A 5 -12.29 -15.62 16.23
CA SER A 5 -11.98 -15.03 14.92
C SER A 5 -11.46 -16.09 13.91
N SER A 6 -10.91 -17.20 14.42
CA SER A 6 -10.48 -18.37 13.64
C SER A 6 -11.61 -19.10 12.88
N ASP A 7 -12.86 -18.78 13.16
CA ASP A 7 -14.02 -19.47 12.54
C ASP A 7 -14.61 -18.66 11.36
N LEU A 8 -14.11 -17.46 11.11
CA LEU A 8 -14.57 -16.60 10.01
C LEU A 8 -13.64 -16.78 8.80
N SER A 9 -14.21 -17.17 7.66
CA SER A 9 -13.46 -17.19 6.40
C SER A 9 -13.24 -15.76 5.90
N VAL A 10 -11.99 -15.39 5.64
CA VAL A 10 -11.60 -14.08 5.11
C VAL A 10 -10.87 -14.23 3.78
N GLY A 11 -11.03 -13.26 2.89
CA GLY A 11 -10.26 -13.13 1.66
C GLY A 11 -8.97 -12.36 1.91
N ILE A 12 -7.81 -12.96 1.61
CA ILE A 12 -6.52 -12.29 1.78
C ILE A 12 -6.01 -11.79 0.42
N VAL A 13 -5.75 -10.50 0.32
CA VAL A 13 -5.07 -9.86 -0.81
C VAL A 13 -3.71 -9.36 -0.35
N ALA A 14 -2.62 -9.85 -0.94
CA ALA A 14 -1.28 -9.49 -0.54
C ALA A 14 -0.37 -9.22 -1.74
N ASN A 15 0.53 -8.25 -1.62
CA ASN A 15 1.62 -8.08 -2.56
C ASN A 15 2.69 -9.16 -2.33
N GLN A 16 3.38 -9.58 -3.40
CA GLN A 16 4.48 -10.53 -3.32
C GLN A 16 5.80 -9.84 -3.65
N PRO A 17 6.57 -9.37 -2.63
CA PRO A 17 7.80 -8.62 -2.87
C PRO A 17 8.91 -9.40 -3.58
N LYS A 18 8.87 -10.74 -3.55
CA LYS A 18 9.83 -11.58 -4.28
C LYS A 18 9.59 -11.60 -5.80
N TYR A 19 8.42 -11.17 -6.25
CA TYR A 19 8.07 -11.04 -7.65
C TYR A 19 7.93 -9.57 -8.03
N LEU A 20 8.78 -9.09 -8.92
CA LEU A 20 8.82 -7.69 -9.37
C LEU A 20 8.77 -6.66 -8.20
N ALA A 21 9.44 -6.96 -7.10
CA ALA A 21 9.44 -6.13 -5.88
C ALA A 21 8.04 -5.81 -5.30
N GLY A 22 7.02 -6.56 -5.68
CA GLY A 22 5.63 -6.33 -5.24
C GLY A 22 4.86 -5.28 -6.02
N VAL A 23 5.39 -4.76 -7.13
CA VAL A 23 4.71 -3.76 -7.96
C VAL A 23 3.39 -4.32 -8.54
N LEU A 24 2.46 -3.41 -8.83
CA LEU A 24 1.23 -3.73 -9.53
C LEU A 24 1.45 -3.60 -11.05
N ASP A 25 1.42 -4.71 -11.74
CA ASP A 25 1.29 -4.78 -13.19
C ASP A 25 -0.18 -4.93 -13.61
N SER A 26 -0.43 -4.97 -14.92
CA SER A 26 -1.77 -5.14 -15.47
C SER A 26 -2.42 -6.46 -15.01
N ASN A 27 -1.65 -7.54 -14.91
CA ASN A 27 -2.17 -8.85 -14.51
C ASN A 27 -2.45 -8.94 -13.01
N ALA A 28 -1.56 -8.41 -12.17
CA ALA A 28 -1.78 -8.32 -10.72
C ALA A 28 -3.03 -7.52 -10.39
N SER A 29 -3.21 -6.37 -11.05
CA SER A 29 -4.39 -5.52 -10.89
C SER A 29 -5.68 -6.22 -11.29
N ARG A 30 -5.69 -6.93 -12.42
CA ARG A 30 -6.85 -7.73 -12.88
C ARG A 30 -7.16 -8.87 -11.92
N LYS A 31 -6.14 -9.59 -11.46
CA LYS A 31 -6.28 -10.70 -10.50
C LYS A 31 -6.86 -10.19 -9.18
N GLY A 32 -6.29 -9.13 -8.62
CA GLY A 32 -6.78 -8.50 -7.40
C GLY A 32 -8.22 -8.05 -7.51
N ALA A 33 -8.56 -7.29 -8.57
CA ALA A 33 -9.91 -6.81 -8.80
C ALA A 33 -10.95 -7.93 -8.91
N ARG A 34 -10.61 -9.01 -9.61
CA ARG A 34 -11.49 -10.18 -9.72
C ARG A 34 -11.72 -10.84 -8.37
N PHE A 35 -10.68 -11.00 -7.57
CA PHE A 35 -10.77 -11.63 -6.27
C PHE A 35 -11.56 -10.79 -5.27
N VAL A 36 -11.32 -9.47 -5.22
CA VAL A 36 -12.09 -8.54 -4.37
C VAL A 36 -13.58 -8.60 -4.71
N ARG A 37 -13.95 -8.56 -5.99
CA ARG A 37 -15.35 -8.71 -6.44
C ARG A 37 -15.96 -10.06 -6.08
N PHE A 38 -15.17 -11.13 -6.14
CA PHE A 38 -15.60 -12.44 -5.68
C PHE A 38 -15.90 -12.42 -4.17
N CYS A 39 -15.01 -11.88 -3.36
CA CYS A 39 -15.22 -11.78 -1.92
C CYS A 39 -16.49 -10.97 -1.60
N ASP A 40 -16.68 -9.84 -2.27
CA ASP A 40 -17.87 -9.00 -2.08
C ASP A 40 -19.15 -9.73 -2.47
N ALA A 41 -19.17 -10.45 -3.60
CA ALA A 41 -20.33 -11.21 -4.07
C ALA A 41 -20.76 -12.34 -3.12
N PHE A 42 -19.84 -12.88 -2.32
CA PHE A 42 -20.07 -13.95 -1.37
C PHE A 42 -20.04 -13.52 0.11
N ASN A 43 -20.08 -12.23 0.37
CA ASN A 43 -20.03 -11.65 1.73
C ASN A 43 -18.81 -12.12 2.54
N ILE A 44 -17.64 -12.23 1.90
CA ILE A 44 -16.38 -12.60 2.53
C ILE A 44 -15.59 -11.33 2.88
N PRO A 45 -15.33 -11.06 4.17
CA PRO A 45 -14.49 -9.93 4.58
C PRO A 45 -13.09 -10.00 3.96
N ILE A 46 -12.47 -8.85 3.72
CA ILE A 46 -11.18 -8.76 3.02
C ILE A 46 -10.10 -8.21 3.95
N VAL A 47 -8.97 -8.92 4.01
CA VAL A 47 -7.74 -8.45 4.64
C VAL A 47 -6.71 -8.18 3.54
N SER A 48 -6.23 -6.94 3.47
CA SER A 48 -5.22 -6.49 2.50
C SER A 48 -3.87 -6.30 3.19
N LEU A 49 -2.87 -7.08 2.79
CA LEU A 49 -1.49 -6.96 3.28
C LEU A 49 -0.66 -6.21 2.24
N VAL A 50 -0.28 -4.96 2.55
CA VAL A 50 0.28 -4.04 1.58
C VAL A 50 1.80 -3.94 1.73
N ASP A 51 2.51 -4.25 0.64
CA ASP A 51 3.93 -4.01 0.44
C ASP A 51 4.18 -3.71 -1.04
N VAL A 52 3.84 -2.49 -1.47
CA VAL A 52 3.79 -2.09 -2.88
C VAL A 52 4.56 -0.80 -3.14
N PRO A 53 5.62 -0.85 -3.98
CA PRO A 53 6.40 0.34 -4.29
C PRO A 53 5.79 1.21 -5.41
N GLY A 54 4.80 0.71 -6.13
CA GLY A 54 4.17 1.44 -7.23
C GLY A 54 3.47 0.53 -8.24
N PHE A 55 2.99 1.14 -9.31
CA PHE A 55 2.64 0.43 -10.54
C PHE A 55 3.91 0.18 -11.36
N LEU A 56 3.93 -0.93 -12.11
CA LEU A 56 5.07 -1.25 -12.98
C LEU A 56 5.13 -0.23 -14.14
N PRO A 57 6.21 0.54 -14.25
CA PRO A 57 6.37 1.50 -15.34
C PRO A 57 6.78 0.80 -16.65
N GLY A 58 6.68 1.52 -17.75
CA GLY A 58 7.19 1.12 -19.04
C GLY A 58 6.10 1.04 -20.11
N THR A 59 6.51 1.29 -21.35
CA THR A 59 5.64 1.35 -22.53
C THR A 59 4.83 0.07 -22.73
N GLY A 60 5.43 -1.10 -22.47
CA GLY A 60 4.72 -2.38 -22.54
C GLY A 60 3.55 -2.48 -21.56
N GLN A 61 3.69 -1.94 -20.35
CA GLN A 61 2.61 -1.91 -19.37
C GLN A 61 1.54 -0.86 -19.73
N GLU A 62 1.95 0.26 -20.29
CA GLU A 62 1.02 1.29 -20.77
C GLU A 62 0.17 0.76 -21.93
N TYR A 63 0.78 0.11 -22.93
CA TYR A 63 0.05 -0.54 -24.04
C TYR A 63 -0.85 -1.69 -23.55
N ASN A 64 -0.45 -2.41 -22.51
CA ASN A 64 -1.26 -3.44 -21.87
C ASN A 64 -2.33 -2.87 -20.91
N GLY A 65 -2.48 -1.55 -20.83
CA GLY A 65 -3.55 -0.89 -20.09
C GLY A 65 -3.37 -0.92 -18.57
N VAL A 66 -2.16 -0.72 -18.05
CA VAL A 66 -1.90 -0.71 -16.60
C VAL A 66 -2.80 0.27 -15.86
N ILE A 67 -3.05 1.46 -16.42
CA ILE A 67 -3.97 2.45 -15.84
C ILE A 67 -5.41 1.92 -15.81
N LEU A 68 -5.89 1.36 -16.92
CA LEU A 68 -7.23 0.77 -17.01
C LEU A 68 -7.41 -0.38 -16.01
N HIS A 69 -6.42 -1.26 -15.90
CA HIS A 69 -6.50 -2.41 -15.01
C HIS A 69 -6.29 -2.03 -13.54
N GLY A 70 -5.45 -1.03 -13.27
CA GLY A 70 -5.33 -0.41 -11.95
C GLY A 70 -6.65 0.22 -11.50
N ALA A 71 -7.34 0.92 -12.40
CA ALA A 71 -8.67 1.46 -12.15
C ALA A 71 -9.69 0.37 -11.79
N LYS A 72 -9.63 -0.81 -12.43
CA LYS A 72 -10.50 -1.94 -12.06
C LYS A 72 -10.30 -2.40 -10.63
N LEU A 73 -9.06 -2.41 -10.14
CA LEU A 73 -8.76 -2.75 -8.74
C LEU A 73 -9.29 -1.67 -7.80
N LEU A 74 -9.09 -0.40 -8.14
CA LEU A 74 -9.60 0.74 -7.39
C LEU A 74 -11.12 0.67 -7.25
N TYR A 75 -11.84 0.49 -8.36
CA TYR A 75 -13.30 0.38 -8.34
C TYR A 75 -13.78 -0.85 -7.57
N ALA A 76 -13.09 -2.01 -7.70
CA ALA A 76 -13.46 -3.20 -6.95
C ALA A 76 -13.45 -2.96 -5.44
N TYR A 77 -12.41 -2.31 -4.91
CA TYR A 77 -12.35 -1.95 -3.49
C TYR A 77 -13.32 -0.84 -3.10
N GLY A 78 -13.51 0.16 -3.96
CA GLY A 78 -14.42 1.28 -3.69
C GLY A 78 -15.89 0.89 -3.67
N GLU A 79 -16.26 -0.10 -4.49
CA GLU A 79 -17.64 -0.62 -4.58
C GLU A 79 -17.92 -1.72 -3.55
N ALA A 80 -16.90 -2.46 -3.08
CA ALA A 80 -17.08 -3.57 -2.16
C ALA A 80 -17.73 -3.11 -0.85
N THR A 81 -18.76 -3.83 -0.44
CA THR A 81 -19.58 -3.57 0.74
C THR A 81 -19.18 -4.41 1.95
N VAL A 82 -18.37 -5.45 1.74
CA VAL A 82 -17.85 -6.28 2.83
C VAL A 82 -16.83 -5.53 3.68
N PRO A 83 -16.63 -5.91 4.95
CA PRO A 83 -15.60 -5.33 5.80
C PRO A 83 -14.21 -5.46 5.16
N LYS A 84 -13.44 -4.37 5.21
CA LYS A 84 -12.09 -4.26 4.62
C LYS A 84 -11.09 -3.78 5.66
N VAL A 85 -10.14 -4.65 5.99
CA VAL A 85 -9.01 -4.32 6.86
C VAL A 85 -7.75 -4.26 6.01
N THR A 86 -6.98 -3.19 6.15
CA THR A 86 -5.73 -3.00 5.41
C THR A 86 -4.58 -2.83 6.38
N ILE A 87 -3.49 -3.56 6.15
CA ILE A 87 -2.28 -3.49 6.97
C ILE A 87 -1.10 -3.21 6.05
N THR A 88 -0.48 -2.05 6.21
CA THR A 88 0.75 -1.69 5.50
C THR A 88 1.94 -2.29 6.24
N LEU A 89 2.61 -3.25 5.60
CA LEU A 89 3.72 -3.99 6.19
C LEU A 89 5.04 -3.26 6.04
N ARG A 90 5.29 -2.72 4.84
CA ARG A 90 6.54 -2.04 4.49
C ARG A 90 6.28 -0.86 3.55
N LYS A 91 6.31 -1.06 2.25
CA LYS A 91 6.16 0.00 1.24
C LYS A 91 4.70 0.20 0.85
N SER A 92 4.30 1.47 0.72
CA SER A 92 2.98 1.82 0.18
C SER A 92 3.07 3.20 -0.45
N TYR A 93 3.37 3.23 -1.77
CA TYR A 93 3.70 4.49 -2.45
C TYR A 93 2.68 4.88 -3.52
N GLY A 94 2.39 6.17 -3.57
CA GLY A 94 1.66 6.83 -4.64
C GLY A 94 0.30 6.22 -4.96
N GLY A 95 0.00 6.09 -6.26
CA GLY A 95 -1.29 5.54 -6.73
C GLY A 95 -1.53 4.09 -6.35
N SER A 96 -0.48 3.30 -6.15
CA SER A 96 -0.62 1.91 -5.70
C SER A 96 -1.07 1.80 -4.25
N HIS A 97 -0.69 2.75 -3.39
CA HIS A 97 -1.26 2.90 -2.04
C HIS A 97 -2.78 3.05 -2.11
N ILE A 98 -3.25 3.91 -3.00
CA ILE A 98 -4.69 4.21 -3.12
C ILE A 98 -5.47 2.96 -3.54
N VAL A 99 -5.03 2.24 -4.57
CA VAL A 99 -5.78 1.08 -5.11
C VAL A 99 -5.75 -0.15 -4.22
N MET A 100 -4.90 -0.18 -3.19
CA MET A 100 -4.79 -1.29 -2.24
C MET A 100 -5.64 -1.08 -0.98
N SER A 101 -6.87 -0.58 -1.13
CA SER A 101 -7.83 -0.41 -0.04
C SER A 101 -7.38 0.59 1.04
N CYS A 102 -6.92 1.77 0.62
CA CYS A 102 -6.60 2.83 1.58
C CYS A 102 -7.85 3.39 2.29
N LYS A 103 -7.64 4.15 3.35
CA LYS A 103 -8.72 4.79 4.13
C LYS A 103 -9.61 5.68 3.25
N GLN A 104 -9.02 6.43 2.33
CA GLN A 104 -9.72 7.33 1.41
C GLN A 104 -10.59 6.57 0.40
N LEU A 105 -10.29 5.30 0.13
CA LEU A 105 -11.07 4.42 -0.75
C LEU A 105 -12.06 3.53 0.05
N ARG A 106 -12.60 4.03 1.14
CA ARG A 106 -13.55 3.31 2.00
C ARG A 106 -13.00 2.03 2.63
N GLY A 107 -11.70 1.98 2.94
CA GLY A 107 -11.15 0.96 3.84
C GLY A 107 -11.71 1.19 5.26
N ASP A 108 -12.30 0.18 5.88
CA ASP A 108 -12.94 0.33 7.19
C ASP A 108 -11.90 0.55 8.28
N MET A 109 -10.87 -0.30 8.32
CA MET A 109 -9.75 -0.17 9.24
C MET A 109 -8.43 -0.25 8.46
N ASN A 110 -7.55 0.73 8.72
CA ASN A 110 -6.26 0.83 8.07
C ASN A 110 -5.16 0.92 9.12
N TYR A 111 -4.32 -0.08 9.17
CA TYR A 111 -3.19 -0.18 10.09
C TYR A 111 -1.86 -0.12 9.34
N ALA A 112 -0.80 0.21 10.07
CA ALA A 112 0.55 0.11 9.56
C ALA A 112 1.48 -0.48 10.62
N TRP A 113 2.51 -1.22 10.19
CA TRP A 113 3.60 -1.57 11.07
C TRP A 113 4.52 -0.36 11.30
N PRO A 114 5.28 -0.31 12.42
CA PRO A 114 6.20 0.80 12.68
C PRO A 114 7.27 1.00 11.60
N THR A 115 7.58 -0.08 10.85
CA THR A 115 8.54 -0.09 9.73
C THR A 115 7.91 0.28 8.38
N ALA A 116 6.63 0.63 8.36
CA ALA A 116 5.94 0.97 7.13
C ALA A 116 6.39 2.34 6.59
N GLU A 117 6.46 2.44 5.28
CA GLU A 117 6.75 3.66 4.55
C GLU A 117 5.54 4.03 3.70
N ILE A 118 4.81 5.06 4.12
CA ILE A 118 3.64 5.58 3.39
C ILE A 118 4.01 6.94 2.83
N ALA A 119 4.14 7.05 1.51
CA ALA A 119 4.61 8.27 0.85
C ALA A 119 4.12 8.35 -0.60
N VAL A 120 4.34 9.50 -1.24
CA VAL A 120 4.05 9.68 -2.67
C VAL A 120 4.97 8.83 -3.53
N MET A 121 6.26 8.74 -3.13
CA MET A 121 7.29 7.93 -3.77
C MET A 121 8.37 7.56 -2.76
N GLY A 122 9.21 6.59 -3.10
CA GLY A 122 10.36 6.21 -2.26
C GLY A 122 11.39 7.33 -2.16
N GLY A 123 12.16 7.34 -1.07
CA GLY A 123 13.12 8.39 -0.74
C GLY A 123 14.10 8.70 -1.87
N ALA A 124 14.72 7.69 -2.47
CA ALA A 124 15.65 7.87 -3.59
C ALA A 124 15.05 8.65 -4.76
N GLY A 125 13.86 8.26 -5.21
CA GLY A 125 13.17 8.96 -6.29
C GLY A 125 12.75 10.38 -5.90
N ALA A 126 12.33 10.58 -4.66
CA ALA A 126 11.93 11.90 -4.17
C ALA A 126 13.10 12.89 -4.16
N VAL A 127 14.26 12.47 -3.65
CA VAL A 127 15.44 13.37 -3.60
C VAL A 127 16.03 13.64 -4.97
N GLU A 128 15.98 12.69 -5.89
CA GLU A 128 16.37 12.94 -7.28
C GLU A 128 15.52 14.04 -7.93
N VAL A 129 14.22 14.06 -7.66
CA VAL A 129 13.33 15.10 -8.19
C VAL A 129 13.54 16.43 -7.49
N LEU A 130 13.65 16.44 -6.17
CA LEU A 130 13.69 17.65 -5.36
C LEU A 130 15.06 18.34 -5.42
N TYR A 131 16.16 17.58 -5.40
CA TYR A 131 17.52 18.07 -5.22
C TYR A 131 18.43 17.86 -6.43
N ALA A 132 17.89 17.49 -7.61
CA ALA A 132 18.69 17.24 -8.82
C ALA A 132 19.59 18.41 -9.24
N ARG A 133 19.17 19.64 -9.00
CA ARG A 133 19.95 20.86 -9.33
C ARG A 133 21.04 21.09 -8.30
N GLU A 134 20.69 21.08 -7.02
CA GLU A 134 21.63 21.29 -5.91
C GLU A 134 22.72 20.23 -5.86
N ALA A 135 22.38 18.97 -6.16
CA ALA A 135 23.33 17.86 -6.21
C ALA A 135 24.44 18.09 -7.24
N LYS A 136 24.16 18.74 -8.36
CA LYS A 136 25.17 19.04 -9.42
C LYS A 136 26.21 20.07 -8.98
N GLU A 137 25.88 20.88 -7.98
CA GLU A 137 26.74 21.94 -7.44
C GLU A 137 27.64 21.43 -6.28
N GLN A 138 27.42 20.18 -5.82
CA GLN A 138 28.17 19.59 -4.72
C GLN A 138 29.46 18.89 -5.21
N GLU A 139 30.48 18.90 -4.39
CA GLU A 139 31.72 18.14 -4.65
C GLU A 139 31.48 16.65 -4.74
N ASN A 140 30.53 16.11 -3.95
CA ASN A 140 30.13 14.71 -3.97
C ASN A 140 28.61 14.58 -4.07
N PRO A 141 28.03 14.61 -5.29
CA PRO A 141 26.59 14.52 -5.50
C PRO A 141 25.95 13.26 -4.89
N ALA A 142 26.64 12.12 -4.95
CA ALA A 142 26.10 10.85 -4.45
C ALA A 142 25.93 10.85 -2.93
N GLN A 143 26.90 11.38 -2.20
CA GLN A 143 26.82 11.50 -0.75
C GLN A 143 25.73 12.49 -0.34
N PHE A 144 25.65 13.64 -0.99
CA PHE A 144 24.61 14.64 -0.74
C PHE A 144 23.20 14.04 -0.93
N LEU A 145 22.96 13.33 -2.02
CA LEU A 145 21.67 12.68 -2.26
C LEU A 145 21.35 11.61 -1.22
N ALA A 146 22.34 10.81 -0.79
CA ALA A 146 22.13 9.80 0.25
C ALA A 146 21.77 10.43 1.61
N GLU A 147 22.40 11.55 1.99
CA GLU A 147 22.05 12.28 3.21
C GLU A 147 20.63 12.85 3.12
N LYS A 148 20.26 13.44 1.98
CA LYS A 148 18.89 13.95 1.74
C LYS A 148 17.85 12.84 1.69
N GLU A 149 18.17 11.67 1.17
CA GLU A 149 17.28 10.49 1.20
C GLU A 149 16.99 10.04 2.63
N ALA A 150 18.04 9.95 3.47
CA ALA A 150 17.87 9.60 4.88
C ALA A 150 17.01 10.63 5.63
N GLU A 151 17.23 11.93 5.38
CA GLU A 151 16.42 13.02 5.94
C GLU A 151 14.96 12.93 5.48
N TYR A 152 14.72 12.77 4.18
CA TYR A 152 13.38 12.62 3.60
C TYR A 152 12.62 11.43 4.17
N THR A 153 13.28 10.28 4.23
CA THR A 153 12.67 9.05 4.75
C THR A 153 12.26 9.22 6.21
N LYS A 154 13.13 9.82 7.02
CA LYS A 154 12.83 10.08 8.43
C LYS A 154 11.67 11.06 8.62
N LEU A 155 11.58 12.10 7.80
CA LEU A 155 10.58 13.15 7.95
C LEU A 155 9.23 12.77 7.34
N PHE A 156 9.21 12.10 6.19
CA PHE A 156 8.01 11.93 5.37
C PHE A 156 7.60 10.49 5.14
N ALA A 157 8.53 9.56 4.96
CA ALA A 157 8.22 8.18 4.63
C ALA A 157 8.11 7.32 5.89
N ASN A 158 7.15 7.64 6.76
CA ASN A 158 6.91 6.89 7.99
C ASN A 158 5.40 6.83 8.28
N PRO A 159 4.92 5.83 9.05
CA PRO A 159 3.50 5.65 9.30
C PRO A 159 2.90 6.72 10.21
N TYR A 160 3.72 7.36 11.05
CA TYR A 160 3.24 8.36 12.01
C TYR A 160 2.75 9.63 11.33
N ASN A 161 3.37 10.01 10.21
CA ASN A 161 2.87 11.12 9.39
C ASN A 161 1.49 10.79 8.80
N ALA A 162 1.31 9.58 8.28
CA ALA A 162 0.02 9.15 7.77
C ALA A 162 -1.05 9.12 8.87
N ALA A 163 -0.70 8.65 10.07
CA ALA A 163 -1.58 8.66 11.25
C ALA A 163 -1.99 10.08 11.66
N LYS A 164 -1.05 11.02 11.67
CA LYS A 164 -1.31 12.43 12.02
C LYS A 164 -2.40 13.06 11.16
N TYR A 165 -2.50 12.67 9.91
CA TYR A 165 -3.51 13.19 8.97
C TYR A 165 -4.75 12.28 8.84
N GLY A 166 -4.85 11.22 9.64
CA GLY A 166 -5.99 10.30 9.62
C GLY A 166 -6.01 9.37 8.40
N TYR A 167 -4.88 9.15 7.75
CA TYR A 167 -4.77 8.23 6.61
C TYR A 167 -4.68 6.76 7.04
N ILE A 168 -4.32 6.53 8.29
CA ILE A 168 -4.39 5.23 8.95
C ILE A 168 -4.98 5.41 10.34
N ASP A 169 -5.58 4.35 10.87
CA ASP A 169 -6.26 4.37 12.17
C ASP A 169 -5.29 4.16 13.32
N ASP A 170 -4.28 3.29 13.14
CA ASP A 170 -3.28 3.04 14.18
C ASP A 170 -1.98 2.45 13.60
N VAL A 171 -0.91 2.54 14.40
CA VAL A 171 0.39 1.89 14.14
C VAL A 171 0.53 0.71 15.09
N ILE A 172 0.48 -0.50 14.55
CA ILE A 172 0.43 -1.74 15.33
C ILE A 172 1.72 -2.55 15.21
N GLU A 173 2.13 -3.16 16.30
CA GLU A 173 3.23 -4.13 16.28
C GLU A 173 2.86 -5.36 15.44
N PRO A 174 3.79 -5.96 14.69
CA PRO A 174 3.52 -7.15 13.86
C PRO A 174 2.81 -8.28 14.61
N ARG A 175 3.16 -8.50 15.88
CA ARG A 175 2.54 -9.51 16.75
C ARG A 175 1.06 -9.25 17.07
N ASN A 176 0.60 -8.01 16.90
CA ASN A 176 -0.77 -7.62 17.16
C ASN A 176 -1.65 -7.67 15.90
N THR A 177 -1.09 -8.02 14.75
CA THR A 177 -1.80 -8.06 13.47
C THR A 177 -3.08 -8.90 13.54
N VAL A 178 -3.01 -10.09 14.11
CA VAL A 178 -4.18 -10.99 14.26
C VAL A 178 -5.24 -10.42 15.20
N ARG A 179 -4.82 -9.74 16.28
CA ARG A 179 -5.76 -9.12 17.24
C ARG A 179 -6.51 -7.93 16.65
N SER A 180 -5.89 -7.18 15.76
CA SER A 180 -6.50 -6.02 15.12
C SER A 180 -7.65 -6.41 14.17
N GLU A 181 -7.65 -7.63 13.67
CA GLU A 181 -8.73 -8.18 12.85
C GLU A 181 -9.98 -8.51 13.70
N GLU A 182 -9.83 -8.72 15.01
CA GLU A 182 -10.93 -9.07 15.92
C GLU A 182 -11.85 -7.86 16.26
N HIS A 183 -11.36 -6.64 16.10
CA HIS A 183 -12.11 -5.42 16.42
C HIS A 183 -13.12 -5.00 15.32
N THR A 184 -13.15 -5.70 14.20
CA THR A 184 -14.04 -5.41 13.06
C THR A 184 -15.28 -6.29 12.96
N SER A 185 -15.56 -7.09 13.98
CA SER A 185 -16.73 -7.97 14.05
C SER A 185 -17.83 -7.45 14.96
#